data_da8c0d5d49ef95d9f126344e9e75d9ba
#
_entry.id   da8c0d5d49ef95d9f126344e9e75d9ba
#
_cell.length_a   1.000
_cell.length_b   1.000
_cell.length_c   1.000
_cell.angle_alpha   90.00
_cell.angle_beta   90.00
_cell.angle_gamma   90.00
#
_symmetry.space_group_name_H-M   'P 1'
#
loop_
_entity.id
_entity.type
_entity.pdbx_description
1 polymer ?
#
loop_
_entity_poly.entity_id
_entity_poly.type
_entity_poly.pdbx_seq_one_letter_code
_entity_poly.pdbx_strand_id
1 'polypeptide(L)'
;MYSGAADAESAATLIHDVWNNCIVEKKDSTTDPYTRTKNGSGWFYDDFNDALSNLFNDHIFQQQIGWIKDNQTSVAKYMKNLKNPPDEYKEAFDALKDLYEVYCTITDCAVNPTGSLNSFTSTFNTADSDFIKYYKAFSVYK
;
A
#
# COMPACT_ATOMS: atom_id res chain seq x y z
N MET A 1 8.61 -9.51 -2.63
CA MET A 1 7.75 -8.94 -1.58
C MET A 1 8.32 -7.67 -0.97
N TYR A 2 9.56 -7.65 -0.46
CA TYR A 2 10.08 -6.48 0.26
C TYR A 2 9.97 -5.16 -0.52
N SER A 3 10.48 -5.11 -1.76
CA SER A 3 10.38 -3.89 -2.59
C SER A 3 8.94 -3.49 -2.89
N GLY A 4 8.08 -4.46 -3.22
CA GLY A 4 6.67 -4.16 -3.48
C GLY A 4 5.88 -3.70 -2.25
N ALA A 5 6.25 -4.17 -1.04
CA ALA A 5 5.69 -3.65 0.20
C ALA A 5 6.15 -2.21 0.47
N ALA A 6 7.44 -1.90 0.26
CA ALA A 6 7.96 -0.54 0.42
C ALA A 6 7.33 0.46 -0.57
N ASP A 7 7.13 0.05 -1.84
CA ASP A 7 6.43 0.87 -2.83
C ASP A 7 4.97 1.11 -2.41
N ALA A 8 4.31 0.06 -1.89
CA ALA A 8 2.92 0.15 -1.42
C ALA A 8 2.79 0.99 -0.14
N GLU A 9 3.75 0.91 0.79
CA GLU A 9 3.81 1.76 1.98
C GLU A 9 3.89 3.25 1.59
N SER A 10 4.78 3.58 0.64
CA SER A 10 4.90 4.94 0.11
C SER A 10 3.59 5.42 -0.53
N ALA A 11 2.96 4.59 -1.35
CA ALA A 11 1.69 4.93 -2.00
C ALA A 11 0.54 5.07 -0.98
N ALA A 12 0.42 4.15 -0.01
CA ALA A 12 -0.61 4.19 1.03
C ALA A 12 -0.46 5.41 1.95
N THR A 13 0.78 5.80 2.25
CA THR A 13 1.06 7.03 3.01
C THR A 13 0.56 8.26 2.25
N LEU A 14 0.85 8.36 0.95
CA LEU A 14 0.36 9.49 0.14
C LEU A 14 -1.18 9.50 0.04
N ILE A 15 -1.80 8.33 -0.13
CA ILE A 15 -3.27 8.19 -0.11
C ILE A 15 -3.84 8.71 1.22
N HIS A 16 -3.29 8.24 2.35
CA HIS A 16 -3.68 8.71 3.68
C HIS A 16 -3.58 10.22 3.81
N ASP A 17 -2.45 10.80 3.41
CA ASP A 17 -2.18 12.23 3.57
C ASP A 17 -3.09 13.09 2.67
N VAL A 18 -3.33 12.67 1.43
CA VAL A 18 -4.31 13.34 0.54
C VAL A 18 -5.71 13.27 1.14
N TRP A 19 -6.12 12.10 1.61
CA TRP A 19 -7.44 11.91 2.22
C TRP A 19 -7.62 12.76 3.47
N ASN A 20 -6.68 12.65 4.42
CA ASN A 20 -6.71 13.40 5.66
C ASN A 20 -6.63 14.92 5.44
N ASN A 21 -5.67 15.38 4.62
CA ASN A 21 -5.43 16.81 4.42
C ASN A 21 -6.60 17.49 3.69
N CYS A 22 -7.33 16.75 2.84
CA CYS A 22 -8.57 17.25 2.24
C CYS A 22 -9.65 17.44 3.30
N ILE A 23 -9.85 16.45 4.21
CA ILE A 23 -10.89 16.51 5.25
C ILE A 23 -10.62 17.63 6.28
N VAL A 24 -9.36 17.77 6.72
CA VAL A 24 -9.00 18.75 7.76
C VAL A 24 -8.53 20.09 7.19
N GLU A 25 -8.60 20.27 5.87
CA GLU A 25 -8.15 21.47 5.15
C GLU A 25 -6.71 21.89 5.47
N LYS A 26 -5.83 20.88 5.63
CA LYS A 26 -4.41 21.11 5.92
C LYS A 26 -3.64 21.38 4.64
N LYS A 27 -3.01 22.53 4.55
CA LYS A 27 -2.08 22.88 3.45
C LYS A 27 -0.78 22.12 3.60
N ASP A 28 -0.39 21.46 2.52
CA ASP A 28 0.85 20.71 2.42
C ASP A 28 1.28 20.65 0.95
N SER A 29 2.52 21.04 0.64
CA SER A 29 3.01 21.15 -0.73
C SER A 29 2.97 19.83 -1.51
N THR A 30 3.02 18.69 -0.81
CA THR A 30 2.95 17.35 -1.41
C THR A 30 1.52 16.99 -1.81
N THR A 31 0.53 17.37 -0.99
CA THR A 31 -0.87 16.99 -1.18
C THR A 31 -1.72 18.08 -1.82
N ASP A 32 -1.32 19.36 -1.72
CA ASP A 32 -2.05 20.50 -2.28
C ASP A 32 -2.46 20.33 -3.76
N PRO A 33 -1.63 19.75 -4.66
CA PRO A 33 -2.02 19.52 -6.05
C PRO A 33 -3.28 18.65 -6.19
N TYR A 34 -3.53 17.76 -5.26
CA TYR A 34 -4.66 16.82 -5.27
C TYR A 34 -5.85 17.30 -4.44
N THR A 35 -5.58 17.95 -3.30
CA THR A 35 -6.61 18.33 -2.31
C THR A 35 -7.28 19.67 -2.59
N ARG A 36 -6.68 20.48 -3.49
CA ARG A 36 -7.12 21.86 -3.72
C ARG A 36 -7.33 22.14 -5.21
N THR A 37 -8.31 22.99 -5.51
CA THR A 37 -8.57 23.49 -6.86
C THR A 37 -7.37 24.29 -7.42
N LYS A 38 -7.37 24.59 -8.74
CA LYS A 38 -6.31 25.36 -9.42
C LYS A 38 -4.90 24.82 -9.15
N ASN A 39 -4.72 23.51 -9.28
CA ASN A 39 -3.44 22.84 -9.07
C ASN A 39 -2.79 23.19 -7.70
N GLY A 40 -3.58 23.16 -6.64
CA GLY A 40 -3.11 23.37 -5.29
C GLY A 40 -3.09 24.82 -4.79
N SER A 41 -3.52 25.80 -5.60
CA SER A 41 -3.55 27.23 -5.19
C SER A 41 -4.92 27.75 -4.81
N GLY A 42 -5.99 26.97 -5.07
CA GLY A 42 -7.37 27.35 -4.78
C GLY A 42 -7.88 26.88 -3.42
N TRP A 43 -9.21 26.67 -3.33
CA TRP A 43 -9.88 26.14 -2.17
C TRP A 43 -9.73 24.62 -2.09
N PHE A 44 -9.87 24.04 -0.89
CA PHE A 44 -9.98 22.59 -0.71
C PHE A 44 -11.22 22.07 -1.42
N TYR A 45 -11.19 20.81 -1.87
CA TYR A 45 -12.39 20.13 -2.35
C TYR A 45 -13.30 19.81 -1.17
N ASP A 46 -14.62 20.01 -1.36
CA ASP A 46 -15.63 19.68 -0.35
C ASP A 46 -15.80 18.17 -0.16
N ASP A 47 -15.52 17.39 -1.21
CA ASP A 47 -15.52 15.93 -1.21
C ASP A 47 -14.09 15.38 -1.35
N PHE A 48 -13.63 14.66 -0.35
CA PHE A 48 -12.32 14.00 -0.38
C PHE A 48 -12.19 12.97 -1.52
N ASN A 49 -13.30 12.44 -2.04
CA ASN A 49 -13.27 11.54 -3.21
C ASN A 49 -12.76 12.26 -4.46
N ASP A 50 -12.99 13.56 -4.60
CA ASP A 50 -12.41 14.35 -5.69
C ASP A 50 -10.89 14.45 -5.54
N ALA A 51 -10.41 14.65 -4.31
CA ALA A 51 -8.98 14.68 -4.03
C ALA A 51 -8.30 13.32 -4.32
N LEU A 52 -8.90 12.21 -3.88
CA LEU A 52 -8.42 10.87 -4.19
C LEU A 52 -8.47 10.58 -5.69
N SER A 53 -9.54 10.99 -6.37
CA SER A 53 -9.64 10.85 -7.83
C SER A 53 -8.53 11.61 -8.55
N ASN A 54 -8.17 12.81 -8.10
CA ASN A 54 -7.05 13.56 -8.66
C ASN A 54 -5.72 12.83 -8.46
N LEU A 55 -5.47 12.27 -7.28
CA LEU A 55 -4.28 11.47 -7.02
C LEU A 55 -4.21 10.24 -7.94
N PHE A 56 -5.30 9.46 -8.02
CA PHE A 56 -5.35 8.25 -8.85
C PHE A 56 -5.35 8.54 -10.37
N ASN A 57 -5.61 9.76 -10.79
CA ASN A 57 -5.47 10.22 -12.16
C ASN A 57 -4.08 10.84 -12.46
N ASP A 58 -3.25 11.05 -11.44
CA ASP A 58 -1.87 11.51 -11.66
C ASP A 58 -1.02 10.44 -12.34
N HIS A 59 -0.32 10.83 -13.40
CA HIS A 59 0.43 9.90 -14.24
C HIS A 59 1.56 9.19 -13.48
N ILE A 60 2.26 9.90 -12.59
CA ILE A 60 3.36 9.33 -11.81
C ILE A 60 2.82 8.35 -10.78
N PHE A 61 1.73 8.71 -10.12
CA PHE A 61 1.07 7.82 -9.17
C PHE A 61 0.50 6.57 -9.85
N GLN A 62 -0.09 6.71 -11.04
CA GLN A 62 -0.54 5.56 -11.85
C GLN A 62 0.59 4.61 -12.21
N GLN A 63 1.78 5.12 -12.54
CA GLN A 63 2.95 4.27 -12.77
C GLN A 63 3.35 3.51 -11.50
N GLN A 64 3.38 4.17 -10.35
CA GLN A 64 3.68 3.52 -9.06
C GLN A 64 2.67 2.40 -8.76
N ILE A 65 1.37 2.67 -8.91
CA ILE A 65 0.32 1.66 -8.74
C ILE A 65 0.49 0.50 -9.74
N GLY A 66 0.87 0.79 -10.98
CA GLY A 66 1.19 -0.22 -11.99
C GLY A 66 2.31 -1.16 -11.54
N TRP A 67 3.41 -0.63 -11.05
CA TRP A 67 4.53 -1.44 -10.52
C TRP A 67 4.13 -2.30 -9.32
N ILE A 68 3.30 -1.78 -8.42
CA ILE A 68 2.79 -2.56 -7.29
C ILE A 68 1.95 -3.74 -7.79
N LYS A 69 1.05 -3.55 -8.77
CA LYS A 69 0.23 -4.60 -9.39
C LYS A 69 1.07 -5.67 -10.09
N ASP A 70 2.11 -5.25 -10.80
CA ASP A 70 3.04 -6.18 -11.48
C ASP A 70 3.82 -7.00 -10.45
N ASN A 71 4.21 -6.37 -9.34
CA ASN A 71 4.86 -7.06 -8.23
C ASN A 71 3.91 -8.05 -7.55
N GLN A 72 2.64 -7.68 -7.27
CA GLN A 72 1.63 -8.60 -6.75
C GLN A 72 1.48 -9.83 -7.65
N THR A 73 1.38 -9.63 -8.97
CA THR A 73 1.26 -10.71 -9.96
C THR A 73 2.47 -11.65 -9.91
N SER A 74 3.66 -11.08 -9.86
CA SER A 74 4.91 -11.85 -9.81
C SER A 74 5.05 -12.65 -8.51
N VAL A 75 4.76 -12.01 -7.38
CA VAL A 75 4.80 -12.66 -6.05
C VAL A 75 3.79 -13.79 -5.95
N ALA A 76 2.54 -13.56 -6.40
CA ALA A 76 1.51 -14.59 -6.41
C ALA A 76 1.91 -15.81 -7.25
N LYS A 77 2.57 -15.58 -8.40
CA LYS A 77 3.12 -16.65 -9.26
C LYS A 77 4.21 -17.45 -8.52
N TYR A 78 5.13 -16.78 -7.83
CA TYR A 78 6.17 -17.48 -7.04
C TYR A 78 5.56 -18.28 -5.90
N MET A 79 4.63 -17.73 -5.14
CA MET A 79 3.93 -18.44 -4.06
C MET A 79 3.20 -19.68 -4.57
N LYS A 80 2.54 -19.59 -5.73
CA LYS A 80 1.89 -20.74 -6.38
C LYS A 80 2.89 -21.85 -6.74
N ASN A 81 4.09 -21.49 -7.18
CA ASN A 81 5.12 -22.46 -7.55
C ASN A 81 5.74 -23.15 -6.33
N LEU A 82 5.73 -22.49 -5.16
CA LEU A 82 6.30 -23.00 -3.91
C LEU A 82 5.30 -23.80 -3.07
N LYS A 83 4.02 -23.96 -3.47
CA LYS A 83 2.94 -24.53 -2.66
C LYS A 83 3.15 -25.96 -2.15
N ASN A 84 4.07 -26.71 -2.73
CA ASN A 84 4.41 -28.09 -2.32
C ASN A 84 5.92 -28.18 -2.05
N PRO A 85 6.42 -27.56 -0.99
CA PRO A 85 7.85 -27.61 -0.68
C PRO A 85 8.25 -29.01 -0.20
N PRO A 86 9.51 -29.44 -0.43
CA PRO A 86 10.08 -30.57 0.27
C PRO A 86 9.94 -30.46 1.81
N ASP A 87 9.95 -31.60 2.53
CA ASP A 87 9.72 -31.62 3.98
C ASP A 87 10.66 -30.70 4.75
N GLU A 88 11.91 -30.62 4.34
CA GLU A 88 12.95 -29.75 4.95
C GLU A 88 12.68 -28.25 4.82
N TYR A 89 11.80 -27.82 3.90
CA TYR A 89 11.45 -26.41 3.67
C TYR A 89 10.04 -26.04 4.15
N LYS A 90 9.29 -26.97 4.78
CA LYS A 90 7.91 -26.71 5.20
C LYS A 90 7.79 -25.54 6.17
N GLU A 91 8.65 -25.51 7.20
CA GLU A 91 8.66 -24.42 8.18
C GLU A 91 8.98 -23.06 7.53
N ALA A 92 9.96 -23.02 6.63
CA ALA A 92 10.30 -21.82 5.87
C ALA A 92 9.13 -21.36 4.98
N PHE A 93 8.42 -22.31 4.37
CA PHE A 93 7.26 -22.00 3.53
C PHE A 93 6.08 -21.48 4.36
N ASP A 94 5.85 -22.03 5.56
CA ASP A 94 4.80 -21.53 6.45
C ASP A 94 5.10 -20.10 6.91
N ALA A 95 6.34 -19.79 7.30
CA ALA A 95 6.75 -18.43 7.61
C ALA A 95 6.63 -17.48 6.41
N LEU A 96 6.90 -17.98 5.18
CA LEU A 96 6.72 -17.22 3.95
C LEU A 96 5.26 -16.94 3.64
N LYS A 97 4.34 -17.85 3.98
CA LYS A 97 2.89 -17.65 3.83
C LYS A 97 2.39 -16.52 4.72
N ASP A 98 2.78 -16.52 6.00
CA ASP A 98 2.40 -15.46 6.92
C ASP A 98 2.87 -14.09 6.40
N LEU A 99 4.11 -14.01 5.91
CA LEU A 99 4.63 -12.80 5.28
C LEU A 99 3.85 -12.41 4.01
N TYR A 100 3.45 -13.39 3.20
CA TYR A 100 2.68 -13.15 1.97
C TYR A 100 1.28 -12.60 2.26
N GLU A 101 0.59 -13.12 3.27
CA GLU A 101 -0.75 -12.63 3.64
C GLU A 101 -0.73 -11.14 4.02
N VAL A 102 0.27 -10.75 4.82
CA VAL A 102 0.43 -9.34 5.20
C VAL A 102 0.89 -8.48 4.04
N TYR A 103 1.78 -8.99 3.18
CA TYR A 103 2.17 -8.34 1.93
C TYR A 103 0.95 -8.03 1.04
N CYS A 104 0.02 -8.98 0.89
CA CYS A 104 -1.21 -8.74 0.15
C CYS A 104 -2.01 -7.59 0.78
N THR A 105 -2.16 -7.56 2.10
CA THR A 105 -2.90 -6.49 2.80
C THR A 105 -2.27 -5.11 2.56
N ILE A 106 -0.94 -4.96 2.68
CA ILE A 106 -0.25 -3.68 2.43
C ILE A 106 -0.45 -3.23 0.99
N THR A 107 -0.21 -4.14 0.04
CA THR A 107 -0.32 -3.79 -1.38
C THR A 107 -1.76 -3.49 -1.80
N ASP A 108 -2.75 -4.15 -1.19
CA ASP A 108 -4.16 -3.86 -1.45
C ASP A 108 -4.59 -2.50 -0.89
N CYS A 109 -4.04 -2.06 0.25
CA CYS A 109 -4.26 -0.70 0.76
C CYS A 109 -3.82 0.37 -0.27
N ALA A 110 -2.73 0.14 -0.99
CA ALA A 110 -2.25 1.07 -2.01
C ALA A 110 -3.06 0.99 -3.32
N VAL A 111 -3.41 -0.22 -3.76
CA VAL A 111 -4.02 -0.45 -5.08
C VAL A 111 -5.53 -0.21 -5.07
N ASN A 112 -6.19 -0.49 -3.97
CA ASN A 112 -7.65 -0.42 -3.82
C ASN A 112 -8.03 0.05 -2.41
N PRO A 113 -7.74 1.31 -2.03
CA PRO A 113 -8.11 1.82 -0.72
C PRO A 113 -9.63 1.79 -0.54
N THR A 114 -10.09 1.26 0.59
CA THR A 114 -11.52 1.09 0.90
C THR A 114 -11.84 1.45 2.35
N GLY A 115 -13.11 1.65 2.62
CA GLY A 115 -13.63 1.95 3.96
C GLY A 115 -13.60 3.43 4.31
N SER A 116 -13.45 3.75 5.58
CA SER A 116 -13.24 5.10 6.10
C SER A 116 -11.76 5.39 6.28
N LEU A 117 -11.36 6.66 6.37
CA LEU A 117 -9.98 7.03 6.68
C LEU A 117 -9.46 6.31 7.94
N ASN A 118 -10.29 6.22 8.99
CA ASN A 118 -9.89 5.55 10.23
C ASN A 118 -9.66 4.05 10.04
N SER A 119 -10.55 3.36 9.32
CA SER A 119 -10.39 1.92 9.06
C SER A 119 -9.22 1.65 8.12
N PHE A 120 -9.02 2.47 7.09
CA PHE A 120 -7.86 2.40 6.20
C PHE A 120 -6.56 2.56 6.99
N THR A 121 -6.45 3.62 7.81
CA THR A 121 -5.26 3.90 8.63
C THR A 121 -4.97 2.75 9.60
N SER A 122 -6.00 2.21 10.27
CA SER A 122 -5.83 1.09 11.20
C SER A 122 -5.35 -0.17 10.49
N THR A 123 -5.97 -0.52 9.34
CA THR A 123 -5.58 -1.70 8.55
C THR A 123 -4.15 -1.58 8.05
N PHE A 124 -3.80 -0.42 7.50
CA PHE A 124 -2.46 -0.17 6.98
C PHE A 124 -1.39 -0.24 8.08
N ASN A 125 -1.57 0.46 9.21
CA ASN A 125 -0.60 0.46 10.30
C ASN A 125 -0.40 -0.93 10.92
N THR A 126 -1.47 -1.72 11.04
CA THR A 126 -1.38 -3.09 11.52
C THR A 126 -0.59 -3.96 10.54
N ALA A 127 -0.92 -3.89 9.26
CA ALA A 127 -0.24 -4.67 8.23
C ALA A 127 1.23 -4.28 8.10
N ASP A 128 1.59 -2.99 8.17
CA ASP A 128 2.97 -2.53 8.13
C ASP A 128 3.80 -3.09 9.30
N SER A 129 3.28 -3.00 10.51
CA SER A 129 3.92 -3.56 11.71
C SER A 129 4.10 -5.09 11.62
N ASP A 130 3.07 -5.79 11.16
CA ASP A 130 3.11 -7.24 10.99
C ASP A 130 4.05 -7.65 9.86
N PHE A 131 4.16 -6.87 8.78
CA PHE A 131 5.11 -7.15 7.71
C PHE A 131 6.55 -7.16 8.23
N ILE A 132 6.93 -6.17 9.02
CA ILE A 132 8.27 -6.11 9.64
C ILE A 132 8.50 -7.34 10.54
N LYS A 133 7.51 -7.72 11.34
CA LYS A 133 7.56 -8.89 12.22
C LYS A 133 7.77 -10.19 11.44
N TYR A 134 6.93 -10.45 10.43
CA TYR A 134 7.01 -11.68 9.64
C TYR A 134 8.23 -11.71 8.71
N TYR A 135 8.66 -10.55 8.20
CA TYR A 135 9.90 -10.45 7.44
C TYR A 135 11.12 -10.85 8.28
N LYS A 136 11.18 -10.39 9.54
CA LYS A 136 12.23 -10.80 10.48
C LYS A 136 12.16 -12.30 10.79
N ALA A 137 10.95 -12.84 11.03
CA ALA A 137 10.77 -14.27 11.28
C ALA A 137 11.23 -15.11 10.08
N PHE A 138 10.84 -14.72 8.85
CA PHE A 138 11.29 -15.42 7.63
C PHE A 138 12.79 -15.30 7.40
N SER A 139 13.43 -14.21 7.85
CA SER A 139 14.86 -13.97 7.59
C SER A 139 15.80 -15.01 8.21
N VAL A 140 15.34 -15.80 9.18
CA VAL A 140 16.13 -16.90 9.79
C VAL A 140 16.35 -18.08 8.84
N TYR A 141 15.58 -18.15 7.75
CA TYR A 141 15.67 -19.22 6.74
C TYR A 141 16.44 -18.80 5.47
N LYS A 142 17.03 -17.61 5.44
CA LYS A 142 17.81 -17.09 4.31
C LYS A 142 19.25 -17.56 4.31
#